data_92d352a4436eee38e551f49399f740f5
#
_entry.id   92d352a4436eee38e551f49399f740f5
#
_cell.length_a   1.000
_cell.length_b   1.000
_cell.length_c   1.000
_cell.angle_alpha   90.00
_cell.angle_beta   90.00
_cell.angle_gamma   90.00
#
_symmetry.space_group_name_H-M   'P 1'
#
loop_
_entity.id
_entity.type
_entity.pdbx_description
1 polymer ?
#
loop_
_entity_poly.entity_id
_entity_poly.type
_entity_poly.pdbx_seq_one_letter_code
_entity_poly.pdbx_strand_id
1 'polypeptide(L)'
;DIPAPPDYLTYKRIAYLALEPRWEPLFEDGTDIDWRLIQWGGVLIDDRPFGRTDDRCNCIPAADNPVTTDVAGGDEWLDDDTIVFGVSINGEHRAYPRSIMEVREMVNDTLGGRDFAMPYCTLCGSAQVFFTDEGPAGFARPVLRTSGLLNRSNKVMYDVNTFSIFDTFLGAAVSGPLGEAGVTFKQNSVITTTWGRWKADHPDTTVLDISLALGREDSDLRNTRDADGPVFPIGEVDPRLPVQEDVLGLVKADGTAIAFHVDSAIDALERGEFIEVDGINVILASGGVRAVDAEGNDLGGHQAFWFAWSQFHPDTELWP
;
A
#
# COMPACT_ATOMS: atom_id res chain seq x y z
N ASP A 1 -7.45 30.63 -4.35
CA ASP A 1 -6.97 30.06 -3.10
C ASP A 1 -7.31 31.02 -1.95
N ILE A 2 -7.94 30.50 -0.91
CA ILE A 2 -8.19 31.27 0.34
C ILE A 2 -6.98 31.06 1.23
N PRO A 3 -6.24 32.12 1.64
CA PRO A 3 -5.10 31.95 2.50
C PRO A 3 -5.53 31.37 3.85
N ALA A 4 -4.70 30.48 4.40
CA ALA A 4 -4.95 29.90 5.72
C ALA A 4 -4.98 31.00 6.79
N PRO A 5 -5.85 30.88 7.84
CA PRO A 5 -5.85 31.79 8.97
C PRO A 5 -4.47 31.88 9.65
N PRO A 6 -4.11 33.00 10.28
CA PRO A 6 -2.79 33.19 10.90
C PRO A 6 -2.38 32.07 11.85
N ASP A 7 -3.31 31.51 12.62
CA ASP A 7 -3.03 30.46 13.61
C ASP A 7 -3.36 29.03 13.10
N TYR A 8 -3.49 28.84 11.79
CA TYR A 8 -3.94 27.57 11.20
C TYR A 8 -3.10 26.37 11.65
N LEU A 9 -1.77 26.48 11.66
CA LEU A 9 -0.88 25.39 12.05
C LEU A 9 -1.03 25.02 13.52
N THR A 10 -1.26 26.00 14.40
CA THR A 10 -1.54 25.77 15.82
C THR A 10 -2.83 24.98 15.99
N TYR A 11 -3.90 25.40 15.32
CA TYR A 11 -5.18 24.68 15.38
C TYR A 11 -5.10 23.31 14.76
N LYS A 12 -4.36 23.15 13.65
CA LYS A 12 -4.13 21.86 13.01
C LYS A 12 -3.44 20.88 13.97
N ARG A 13 -2.34 21.28 14.61
CA ARG A 13 -1.65 20.47 15.63
C ARG A 13 -2.59 20.08 16.76
N ILE A 14 -3.34 21.03 17.32
CA ILE A 14 -4.30 20.77 18.40
C ILE A 14 -5.36 19.75 17.95
N ALA A 15 -5.91 19.92 16.75
CA ALA A 15 -6.92 19.01 16.22
C ALA A 15 -6.39 17.58 16.05
N TYR A 16 -5.17 17.42 15.53
CA TYR A 16 -4.57 16.08 15.33
C TYR A 16 -4.19 15.43 16.66
N LEU A 17 -3.67 16.19 17.63
CA LEU A 17 -3.39 15.68 18.97
C LEU A 17 -4.66 15.40 19.79
N ALA A 18 -5.79 16.01 19.42
CA ALA A 18 -7.08 15.64 19.99
C ALA A 18 -7.61 14.31 19.44
N LEU A 19 -7.19 13.91 18.22
CA LEU A 19 -7.49 12.58 17.67
C LEU A 19 -6.63 11.51 18.35
N GLU A 20 -5.31 11.78 18.48
CA GLU A 20 -4.37 10.84 19.09
C GLU A 20 -3.20 11.61 19.76
N PRO A 21 -3.20 11.78 21.09
CA PRO A 21 -2.17 12.54 21.79
C PRO A 21 -0.76 11.96 21.68
N ARG A 22 -0.64 10.63 21.46
CA ARG A 22 0.65 9.93 21.35
C ARG A 22 1.41 10.23 20.04
N TRP A 23 0.77 10.95 19.12
CA TRP A 23 1.44 11.42 17.88
C TRP A 23 2.18 12.76 18.07
N GLU A 24 2.38 13.22 19.31
CA GLU A 24 3.11 14.46 19.54
C GLU A 24 4.50 14.51 18.84
N PRO A 25 5.29 13.42 18.80
CA PRO A 25 6.58 13.42 18.09
C PRO A 25 6.49 13.74 16.60
N LEU A 26 5.35 13.51 15.94
CA LEU A 26 5.14 13.87 14.53
C LEU A 26 5.20 15.39 14.31
N PHE A 27 4.88 16.19 15.31
CA PHE A 27 4.77 17.65 15.23
C PHE A 27 6.04 18.38 15.67
N GLU A 28 7.12 17.66 15.91
CA GLU A 28 8.43 18.21 16.19
C GLU A 28 9.13 18.59 14.89
N ASP A 29 10.03 19.58 14.96
CA ASP A 29 10.88 19.91 13.82
C ASP A 29 11.98 18.84 13.67
N GLY A 30 12.23 18.41 12.42
CA GLY A 30 13.28 17.42 12.11
C GLY A 30 12.76 16.00 11.87
N THR A 31 11.46 15.79 11.80
CA THR A 31 10.89 14.54 11.26
C THR A 31 11.03 14.50 9.74
N ASP A 32 11.12 13.30 9.17
CA ASP A 32 11.29 13.09 7.72
C ASP A 32 10.06 13.50 6.90
N ILE A 33 8.94 13.76 7.56
CA ILE A 33 7.72 14.32 6.94
C ILE A 33 7.48 15.74 7.46
N ASP A 34 7.22 16.66 6.55
CA ASP A 34 6.68 17.96 6.96
C ASP A 34 5.19 17.81 7.36
N TRP A 35 4.94 17.70 8.67
CA TRP A 35 3.60 17.57 9.21
C TRP A 35 2.63 18.69 8.79
N ARG A 36 3.17 19.85 8.36
CA ARG A 36 2.37 20.98 7.89
C ARG A 36 1.61 20.64 6.61
N LEU A 37 2.17 19.69 5.83
CA LEU A 37 1.59 19.19 4.59
C LEU A 37 0.65 18.00 4.80
N ILE A 38 0.69 17.32 5.96
CA ILE A 38 -0.20 16.21 6.28
C ILE A 38 -1.65 16.71 6.28
N GLN A 39 -2.53 15.95 5.66
CA GLN A 39 -3.96 16.23 5.58
C GLN A 39 -4.75 15.18 6.37
N TRP A 40 -5.96 15.54 6.81
CA TRP A 40 -6.89 14.58 7.37
C TRP A 40 -7.79 14.02 6.26
N GLY A 41 -7.81 12.68 6.12
CA GLY A 41 -8.58 11.97 5.11
C GLY A 41 -10.08 11.80 5.43
N GLY A 42 -10.56 12.39 6.53
CA GLY A 42 -12.00 12.37 6.88
C GLY A 42 -12.46 11.14 7.67
N VAL A 43 -11.55 10.27 8.08
CA VAL A 43 -11.83 9.07 8.89
C VAL A 43 -11.08 9.10 10.21
N LEU A 44 -11.62 8.42 11.22
CA LEU A 44 -10.97 8.30 12.51
C LEU A 44 -9.90 7.21 12.47
N ILE A 45 -9.01 7.27 13.46
CA ILE A 45 -7.97 6.26 13.68
C ILE A 45 -8.60 4.88 13.96
N ASP A 46 -8.02 3.82 13.39
CA ASP A 46 -8.30 2.44 13.81
C ASP A 46 -7.39 2.09 15.00
N ASP A 47 -7.87 2.28 16.21
CA ASP A 47 -7.15 2.05 17.47
C ASP A 47 -7.38 0.65 18.06
N ARG A 48 -8.00 -0.26 17.31
CA ARG A 48 -8.28 -1.61 17.78
C ARG A 48 -6.99 -2.40 17.99
N PRO A 49 -6.86 -3.12 19.12
CA PRO A 49 -5.73 -4.02 19.37
C PRO A 49 -5.61 -5.11 18.30
N PHE A 50 -4.42 -5.67 18.16
CA PHE A 50 -4.20 -6.82 17.28
C PHE A 50 -5.15 -7.99 17.60
N GLY A 51 -5.73 -8.59 16.56
CA GLY A 51 -6.69 -9.68 16.68
C GLY A 51 -8.11 -9.27 17.09
N ARG A 52 -8.40 -7.95 17.24
CA ARG A 52 -9.73 -7.41 17.58
C ARG A 52 -10.37 -6.69 16.39
N THR A 53 -10.09 -7.16 15.18
CA THR A 53 -10.56 -6.54 13.93
C THR A 53 -12.01 -6.89 13.58
N ASP A 54 -12.64 -7.74 14.37
CA ASP A 54 -14.08 -8.02 14.37
C ASP A 54 -14.92 -6.94 15.10
N ASP A 55 -14.28 -6.10 15.94
CA ASP A 55 -14.96 -5.00 16.61
C ASP A 55 -15.29 -3.87 15.61
N ARG A 56 -16.48 -3.31 15.72
CA ARG A 56 -16.89 -2.17 14.90
C ARG A 56 -16.15 -0.90 15.31
N CYS A 57 -15.78 -0.09 14.31
CA CYS A 57 -15.18 1.24 14.53
C CYS A 57 -15.78 2.28 13.56
N ASN A 58 -15.59 3.57 13.86
CA ASN A 58 -15.86 4.67 12.93
C ASN A 58 -14.61 4.99 12.10
N CYS A 59 -13.85 3.96 11.70
CA CYS A 59 -12.58 4.03 11.03
C CYS A 59 -12.61 3.17 9.76
N ILE A 60 -11.51 3.13 9.03
CA ILE A 60 -11.27 2.12 7.99
C ILE A 60 -10.75 0.87 8.71
N PRO A 61 -11.53 -0.22 8.73
CA PRO A 61 -11.28 -1.34 9.61
C PRO A 61 -10.22 -2.30 9.04
N ALA A 62 -9.00 -2.30 9.57
CA ALA A 62 -7.97 -3.27 9.22
C ALA A 62 -8.42 -4.72 9.50
N ALA A 63 -7.79 -5.69 8.84
CA ALA A 63 -7.93 -7.11 9.13
C ALA A 63 -6.60 -7.70 9.64
N ASP A 64 -6.67 -8.46 10.74
CA ASP A 64 -5.53 -9.17 11.30
C ASP A 64 -5.71 -10.67 11.14
N ASN A 65 -4.72 -11.35 10.54
CA ASN A 65 -4.78 -12.79 10.25
C ASN A 65 -6.16 -13.19 9.67
N PRO A 66 -6.55 -12.58 8.54
CA PRO A 66 -7.90 -12.77 7.99
C PRO A 66 -8.16 -14.24 7.68
N VAL A 67 -9.41 -14.64 7.77
CA VAL A 67 -9.83 -15.96 7.31
C VAL A 67 -9.61 -16.05 5.81
N THR A 68 -9.10 -17.19 5.37
CA THR A 68 -8.85 -17.49 3.96
C THR A 68 -9.54 -18.79 3.56
N THR A 69 -9.83 -18.92 2.28
CA THR A 69 -10.36 -20.14 1.66
C THR A 69 -9.45 -20.59 0.50
N ASP A 70 -9.68 -21.76 -0.01
CA ASP A 70 -9.01 -22.28 -1.20
C ASP A 70 -9.62 -21.71 -2.50
N VAL A 71 -9.12 -22.17 -3.64
CA VAL A 71 -9.62 -21.76 -4.97
C VAL A 71 -11.10 -22.05 -5.13
N ALA A 72 -11.59 -23.22 -4.65
CA ALA A 72 -12.99 -23.59 -4.80
C ALA A 72 -13.91 -22.66 -4.01
N GLY A 73 -13.52 -22.28 -2.78
CA GLY A 73 -14.28 -21.30 -1.99
C GLY A 73 -14.19 -19.90 -2.57
N GLY A 74 -13.06 -19.53 -3.18
CA GLY A 74 -12.91 -18.27 -3.91
C GLY A 74 -13.85 -18.18 -5.11
N ASP A 75 -13.96 -19.26 -5.89
CA ASP A 75 -14.81 -19.35 -7.08
C ASP A 75 -16.32 -19.25 -6.78
N GLU A 76 -16.72 -19.36 -5.51
CA GLU A 76 -18.12 -19.16 -5.12
C GLU A 76 -18.57 -17.69 -5.22
N TRP A 77 -17.62 -16.72 -5.22
CA TRP A 77 -17.96 -15.31 -5.19
C TRP A 77 -17.07 -14.39 -6.03
N LEU A 78 -15.91 -14.88 -6.53
CA LEU A 78 -15.01 -14.14 -7.43
C LEU A 78 -15.20 -14.63 -8.86
N ASP A 79 -15.42 -13.70 -9.76
CA ASP A 79 -15.36 -13.95 -11.19
C ASP A 79 -13.90 -13.96 -11.68
N ASP A 80 -13.62 -14.62 -12.81
CA ASP A 80 -12.26 -14.74 -13.35
C ASP A 80 -11.61 -13.39 -13.70
N ASP A 81 -12.40 -12.36 -13.96
CA ASP A 81 -11.94 -10.99 -14.25
C ASP A 81 -11.84 -10.09 -13.00
N THR A 82 -12.23 -10.59 -11.83
CA THR A 82 -12.10 -9.84 -10.57
C THR A 82 -10.63 -9.52 -10.29
N ILE A 83 -10.32 -8.25 -10.05
CA ILE A 83 -8.97 -7.81 -9.74
C ILE A 83 -8.56 -8.28 -8.35
N VAL A 84 -7.40 -8.89 -8.27
CA VAL A 84 -6.76 -9.33 -7.04
C VAL A 84 -5.32 -8.83 -6.96
N PHE A 85 -4.84 -8.64 -5.75
CA PHE A 85 -3.45 -8.41 -5.43
C PHE A 85 -2.83 -9.74 -5.01
N GLY A 86 -2.00 -10.31 -5.87
CA GLY A 86 -1.32 -11.59 -5.64
C GLY A 86 -0.02 -11.40 -4.87
N VAL A 87 0.17 -12.19 -3.83
CA VAL A 87 1.38 -12.19 -3.00
C VAL A 87 1.97 -13.59 -2.93
N SER A 88 3.27 -13.70 -3.22
CA SER A 88 4.03 -14.95 -3.14
C SER A 88 5.19 -14.78 -2.18
N ILE A 89 5.26 -15.63 -1.14
CA ILE A 89 6.33 -15.62 -0.14
C ILE A 89 6.74 -17.06 0.15
N ASN A 90 8.02 -17.38 -0.03
CA ASN A 90 8.59 -18.70 0.25
C ASN A 90 7.83 -19.89 -0.37
N GLY A 91 7.25 -19.69 -1.57
CA GLY A 91 6.49 -20.73 -2.29
C GLY A 91 5.03 -20.89 -1.84
N GLU A 92 4.55 -20.10 -0.89
CA GLU A 92 3.13 -19.98 -0.59
C GLU A 92 2.54 -18.77 -1.33
N HIS A 93 1.27 -18.89 -1.73
CA HIS A 93 0.58 -17.92 -2.58
C HIS A 93 -0.75 -17.51 -1.97
N ARG A 94 -1.07 -16.21 -2.00
CA ARG A 94 -2.35 -15.69 -1.52
C ARG A 94 -2.85 -14.52 -2.36
N ALA A 95 -4.14 -14.54 -2.66
CA ALA A 95 -4.84 -13.46 -3.33
C ALA A 95 -5.60 -12.57 -2.33
N TYR A 96 -5.51 -11.26 -2.54
CA TYR A 96 -6.22 -10.23 -1.78
C TYR A 96 -7.13 -9.48 -2.76
N PRO A 97 -8.44 -9.80 -2.80
CA PRO A 97 -9.37 -9.14 -3.73
C PRO A 97 -9.41 -7.63 -3.51
N ARG A 98 -9.32 -6.87 -4.60
CA ARG A 98 -9.33 -5.39 -4.54
C ARG A 98 -10.55 -4.88 -3.82
N SER A 99 -11.73 -5.46 -4.05
CA SER A 99 -12.98 -5.10 -3.39
C SER A 99 -12.92 -5.20 -1.87
N ILE A 100 -12.24 -6.21 -1.33
CA ILE A 100 -11.98 -6.32 0.12
C ILE A 100 -10.97 -5.27 0.55
N MET A 101 -9.87 -5.10 -0.19
CA MET A 101 -8.81 -4.16 0.16
C MET A 101 -9.30 -2.69 0.12
N GLU A 102 -10.26 -2.36 -0.72
CA GLU A 102 -10.92 -1.04 -0.75
C GLU A 102 -11.72 -0.72 0.53
N VAL A 103 -12.17 -1.75 1.24
CA VAL A 103 -12.89 -1.60 2.51
C VAL A 103 -11.95 -1.62 3.71
N ARG A 104 -10.91 -2.46 3.65
CA ARG A 104 -10.00 -2.72 4.79
C ARG A 104 -8.78 -1.82 4.79
N GLU A 105 -8.24 -1.50 3.65
CA GLU A 105 -7.05 -0.69 3.43
C GLU A 105 -5.80 -1.10 4.22
N MET A 106 -5.88 -2.13 5.03
CA MET A 106 -4.79 -2.69 5.83
C MET A 106 -5.08 -4.12 6.22
N VAL A 107 -4.16 -5.00 5.89
CA VAL A 107 -4.15 -6.38 6.35
C VAL A 107 -2.81 -6.65 7.04
N ASN A 108 -2.83 -7.21 8.26
CA ASN A 108 -1.66 -7.80 8.90
C ASN A 108 -1.82 -9.31 8.82
N ASP A 109 -0.89 -9.98 8.15
CA ASP A 109 -1.03 -11.41 7.82
C ASP A 109 0.31 -12.16 7.97
N THR A 110 0.23 -13.48 7.83
CA THR A 110 1.38 -14.38 7.79
C THR A 110 1.26 -15.29 6.57
N LEU A 111 2.29 -15.34 5.73
CA LEU A 111 2.37 -16.19 4.54
C LEU A 111 3.81 -16.71 4.37
N GLY A 112 3.98 -17.98 4.05
CA GLY A 112 5.29 -18.58 3.87
C GLY A 112 6.20 -18.47 5.10
N GLY A 113 5.60 -18.44 6.30
CA GLY A 113 6.30 -18.27 7.56
C GLY A 113 6.84 -16.86 7.84
N ARG A 114 6.44 -15.84 7.04
CA ARG A 114 6.81 -14.44 7.20
C ARG A 114 5.60 -13.61 7.61
N ASP A 115 5.78 -12.76 8.61
CA ASP A 115 4.79 -11.78 9.02
C ASP A 115 4.94 -10.49 8.23
N PHE A 116 3.82 -9.93 7.76
CA PHE A 116 3.82 -8.68 7.01
C PHE A 116 2.57 -7.85 7.27
N ALA A 117 2.64 -6.61 6.87
CA ALA A 117 1.50 -5.71 6.72
C ALA A 117 1.31 -5.39 5.22
N MET A 118 0.06 -5.39 4.78
CA MET A 118 -0.33 -5.03 3.42
C MET A 118 -1.26 -3.82 3.45
N PRO A 119 -0.72 -2.61 3.39
CA PRO A 119 -1.53 -1.42 3.15
C PRO A 119 -2.03 -1.38 1.71
N TYR A 120 -3.24 -0.86 1.53
CA TYR A 120 -3.77 -0.45 0.25
C TYR A 120 -4.27 0.99 0.35
N CYS A 121 -3.79 1.87 -0.52
CA CYS A 121 -4.31 3.22 -0.66
C CYS A 121 -5.26 3.29 -1.86
N THR A 122 -6.56 3.29 -1.62
CA THR A 122 -7.59 3.36 -2.67
C THR A 122 -7.41 4.59 -3.56
N LEU A 123 -7.06 5.74 -2.96
CA LEU A 123 -6.86 7.00 -3.67
C LEU A 123 -5.67 6.95 -4.64
N CYS A 124 -4.62 6.21 -4.29
CA CYS A 124 -3.36 6.13 -5.04
C CYS A 124 -3.23 4.88 -5.90
N GLY A 125 -4.18 3.96 -5.84
CA GLY A 125 -4.10 2.67 -6.51
C GLY A 125 -2.92 1.80 -6.04
N SER A 126 -2.36 2.06 -4.84
CA SER A 126 -1.12 1.41 -4.38
C SER A 126 -1.38 0.33 -3.35
N ALA A 127 -1.03 -0.91 -3.69
CA ALA A 127 -0.95 -2.06 -2.78
C ALA A 127 0.52 -2.41 -2.53
N GLN A 128 0.92 -2.56 -1.26
CA GLN A 128 2.29 -2.85 -0.88
C GLN A 128 2.32 -3.97 0.17
N VAL A 129 3.40 -4.71 0.24
CA VAL A 129 3.65 -5.72 1.28
C VAL A 129 4.96 -5.36 1.98
N PHE A 130 4.89 -5.14 3.29
CA PHE A 130 6.03 -4.80 4.13
C PHE A 130 6.24 -5.88 5.18
N PHE A 131 7.43 -6.51 5.20
CA PHE A 131 7.77 -7.49 6.23
C PHE A 131 7.88 -6.82 7.60
N THR A 132 7.10 -7.29 8.57
CA THR A 132 7.06 -6.77 9.93
C THR A 132 7.76 -7.66 10.96
N ASP A 133 8.25 -8.84 10.57
CA ASP A 133 8.99 -9.78 11.39
C ASP A 133 10.49 -9.44 11.54
N GLU A 134 10.99 -8.49 10.77
CA GLU A 134 12.37 -7.98 10.83
C GLU A 134 12.49 -6.68 11.64
N GLY A 135 11.70 -6.54 12.70
CA GLY A 135 11.74 -5.36 13.57
C GLY A 135 13.03 -5.25 14.40
N PRO A 136 13.38 -4.03 14.88
CA PRO A 136 14.56 -3.83 15.69
C PRO A 136 14.45 -4.55 17.06
N ALA A 137 15.59 -5.00 17.57
CA ALA A 137 15.64 -5.66 18.86
C ALA A 137 15.06 -4.78 19.99
N GLY A 138 14.23 -5.37 20.83
CA GLY A 138 13.60 -4.67 21.95
C GLY A 138 12.21 -4.13 21.67
N PHE A 139 11.75 -4.16 20.42
CA PHE A 139 10.37 -3.80 20.05
C PHE A 139 9.52 -5.06 19.78
N ALA A 140 8.24 -4.98 20.09
CA ALA A 140 7.28 -5.94 19.60
C ALA A 140 7.17 -5.85 18.07
N ARG A 141 6.75 -6.94 17.42
CA ARG A 141 6.40 -6.91 15.99
C ARG A 141 5.44 -5.75 15.70
N PRO A 142 5.75 -4.87 14.75
CA PRO A 142 4.83 -3.81 14.36
C PRO A 142 3.52 -4.36 13.80
N VAL A 143 2.41 -3.77 14.23
CA VAL A 143 1.06 -4.05 13.73
C VAL A 143 0.48 -2.74 13.20
N LEU A 144 0.28 -2.68 11.90
CA LEU A 144 -0.03 -1.43 11.25
C LEU A 144 -1.54 -1.19 11.12
N ARG A 145 -1.91 0.08 11.24
CA ARG A 145 -3.29 0.57 11.15
C ARG A 145 -3.38 1.83 10.31
N THR A 146 -4.57 2.10 9.81
CA THR A 146 -4.91 3.36 9.16
C THR A 146 -5.01 4.47 10.20
N SER A 147 -4.25 5.54 10.03
CA SER A 147 -4.25 6.71 10.92
C SER A 147 -5.36 7.71 10.63
N GLY A 148 -5.96 7.65 9.44
CA GLY A 148 -6.84 8.70 8.93
C GLY A 148 -6.11 9.90 8.34
N LEU A 149 -4.78 9.93 8.39
CA LEU A 149 -3.94 10.99 7.84
C LEU A 149 -3.46 10.65 6.42
N LEU A 150 -3.18 11.69 5.64
CA LEU A 150 -2.63 11.61 4.29
C LEU A 150 -1.35 12.44 4.20
N ASN A 151 -0.31 11.91 3.55
CA ASN A 151 0.89 12.61 3.13
C ASN A 151 0.99 12.55 1.61
N ARG A 152 1.12 13.71 0.93
CA ARG A 152 1.17 13.76 -0.55
C ARG A 152 0.05 12.93 -1.21
N SER A 153 -1.16 13.06 -0.70
CA SER A 153 -2.35 12.31 -1.15
C SER A 153 -2.34 10.79 -0.85
N ASN A 154 -1.27 10.22 -0.29
CA ASN A 154 -1.23 8.82 0.10
C ASN A 154 -1.52 8.66 1.59
N LYS A 155 -2.10 7.52 1.97
CA LYS A 155 -2.39 7.22 3.37
C LYS A 155 -1.12 7.21 4.23
N VAL A 156 -1.29 7.61 5.48
CA VAL A 156 -0.29 7.46 6.55
C VAL A 156 -0.75 6.36 7.49
N MET A 157 0.10 5.42 7.80
CA MET A 157 -0.18 4.34 8.74
C MET A 157 0.58 4.56 10.06
N TYR A 158 0.20 3.80 11.09
CA TYR A 158 0.89 3.83 12.37
C TYR A 158 0.94 2.43 12.99
N ASP A 159 1.89 2.20 13.89
CA ASP A 159 1.99 0.97 14.68
C ASP A 159 1.19 1.10 16.00
N VAL A 160 0.29 0.15 16.27
CA VAL A 160 -0.57 0.17 17.48
C VAL A 160 0.22 -0.04 18.78
N ASN A 161 1.41 -0.62 18.73
CA ASN A 161 2.20 -0.91 19.92
C ASN A 161 3.00 0.31 20.40
N THR A 162 3.54 1.10 19.45
CA THR A 162 4.44 2.22 19.74
C THR A 162 3.88 3.57 19.37
N PHE A 163 2.77 3.62 18.60
CA PHE A 163 2.19 4.82 17.99
C PHE A 163 3.15 5.56 17.05
N SER A 164 4.21 4.88 16.63
CA SER A 164 5.10 5.40 15.59
C SER A 164 4.35 5.56 14.27
N ILE A 165 4.53 6.69 13.63
CA ILE A 165 3.93 7.01 12.33
C ILE A 165 4.85 6.51 11.22
N PHE A 166 4.26 5.94 10.17
CA PHE A 166 4.94 5.47 8.99
C PHE A 166 4.43 6.19 7.75
N ASP A 167 5.35 6.61 6.90
CA ASP A 167 5.04 6.92 5.51
C ASP A 167 4.71 5.60 4.80
N THR A 168 3.46 5.45 4.40
CA THR A 168 3.01 4.18 3.81
C THR A 168 3.68 3.92 2.47
N PHE A 169 3.95 4.97 1.68
CA PHE A 169 4.52 4.80 0.35
C PHE A 169 5.97 4.31 0.40
N LEU A 170 6.74 4.79 1.39
CA LEU A 170 8.14 4.43 1.58
C LEU A 170 8.36 3.25 2.54
N GLY A 171 7.36 2.90 3.34
CA GLY A 171 7.51 1.90 4.41
C GLY A 171 8.44 2.34 5.54
N ALA A 172 8.72 3.63 5.67
CA ALA A 172 9.63 4.20 6.63
C ALA A 172 8.90 4.79 7.85
N ALA A 173 9.38 4.50 9.05
CA ALA A 173 8.94 5.16 10.27
C ALA A 173 9.48 6.59 10.33
N VAL A 174 8.59 7.58 10.44
CA VAL A 174 8.91 9.00 10.34
C VAL A 174 8.78 9.74 11.68
N SER A 175 8.20 9.11 12.69
CA SER A 175 8.13 9.65 14.05
C SER A 175 7.88 8.55 15.08
N GLY A 176 8.06 8.89 16.35
CA GLY A 176 7.91 7.98 17.49
C GLY A 176 9.07 7.00 17.64
N PRO A 177 8.97 6.03 18.57
CA PRO A 177 10.09 5.14 18.93
C PRO A 177 10.69 4.35 17.76
N LEU A 178 9.88 3.93 16.79
CA LEU A 178 10.39 3.22 15.61
C LEU A 178 11.03 4.18 14.60
N GLY A 179 10.59 5.45 14.55
CA GLY A 179 11.25 6.51 13.78
C GLY A 179 12.63 6.84 14.37
N GLU A 180 12.73 6.98 15.69
CA GLU A 180 14.01 7.17 16.39
C GLU A 180 14.98 6.00 16.17
N ALA A 181 14.45 4.77 16.01
CA ALA A 181 15.21 3.58 15.69
C ALA A 181 15.56 3.46 14.18
N GLY A 182 15.10 4.37 13.33
CA GLY A 182 15.37 4.37 11.89
C GLY A 182 14.74 3.19 11.13
N VAL A 183 13.56 2.72 11.56
CA VAL A 183 12.93 1.55 10.97
C VAL A 183 12.41 1.85 9.58
N THR A 184 12.86 1.06 8.62
CA THR A 184 12.29 1.00 7.26
C THR A 184 12.01 -0.47 6.94
N PHE A 185 10.80 -0.77 6.52
CA PHE A 185 10.41 -2.14 6.19
C PHE A 185 10.95 -2.57 4.84
N LYS A 186 11.39 -3.82 4.77
CA LYS A 186 11.66 -4.47 3.48
C LYS A 186 10.34 -4.77 2.78
N GLN A 187 10.26 -4.40 1.52
CA GLN A 187 9.09 -4.62 0.67
C GLN A 187 9.20 -5.95 -0.08
N ASN A 188 8.07 -6.62 -0.29
CA ASN A 188 7.87 -7.71 -1.24
C ASN A 188 6.96 -7.24 -2.36
N SER A 189 7.17 -7.74 -3.57
CA SER A 189 6.31 -7.40 -4.71
C SER A 189 4.87 -7.84 -4.50
N VAL A 190 3.96 -7.02 -5.01
CA VAL A 190 2.54 -7.32 -5.15
C VAL A 190 2.20 -7.34 -6.64
N ILE A 191 1.53 -8.40 -7.08
CA ILE A 191 1.10 -8.54 -8.48
C ILE A 191 -0.35 -8.15 -8.59
N THR A 192 -0.64 -7.05 -9.28
CA THR A 192 -2.02 -6.71 -9.66
C THR A 192 -2.40 -7.52 -10.88
N THR A 193 -3.44 -8.34 -10.75
CA THR A 193 -3.87 -9.26 -11.80
C THR A 193 -5.35 -9.62 -11.63
N THR A 194 -5.87 -10.53 -12.45
CA THR A 194 -7.22 -11.08 -12.30
C THR A 194 -7.19 -12.41 -11.54
N TRP A 195 -8.30 -12.73 -10.85
CA TRP A 195 -8.44 -13.99 -10.14
C TRP A 195 -8.19 -15.21 -11.02
N GLY A 196 -8.75 -15.20 -12.24
CA GLY A 196 -8.58 -16.30 -13.20
C GLY A 196 -7.12 -16.53 -13.59
N ARG A 197 -6.34 -15.48 -13.83
CA ARG A 197 -4.90 -15.60 -14.15
C ARG A 197 -4.09 -16.04 -12.93
N TRP A 198 -4.38 -15.47 -11.76
CA TRP A 198 -3.68 -15.80 -10.53
C TRP A 198 -3.84 -17.27 -10.15
N LYS A 199 -5.09 -17.77 -10.07
CA LYS A 199 -5.34 -19.19 -9.72
C LYS A 199 -4.84 -20.19 -10.76
N ALA A 200 -4.76 -19.79 -12.03
CA ALA A 200 -4.21 -20.65 -13.08
C ALA A 200 -2.70 -20.90 -12.89
N ASP A 201 -1.96 -19.87 -12.50
CA ASP A 201 -0.51 -19.98 -12.24
C ASP A 201 -0.22 -20.53 -10.82
N HIS A 202 -1.15 -20.34 -9.87
CA HIS A 202 -1.02 -20.75 -8.48
C HIS A 202 -2.23 -21.58 -8.03
N PRO A 203 -2.38 -22.83 -8.49
CA PRO A 203 -3.59 -23.65 -8.20
C PRO A 203 -3.76 -24.00 -6.72
N ASP A 204 -2.72 -23.90 -5.92
CA ASP A 204 -2.74 -24.13 -4.45
C ASP A 204 -2.86 -22.79 -3.67
N THR A 205 -3.14 -21.67 -4.35
CA THR A 205 -3.31 -20.37 -3.69
C THR A 205 -4.47 -20.39 -2.71
N THR A 206 -4.35 -19.58 -1.67
CA THR A 206 -5.50 -19.19 -0.86
C THR A 206 -5.98 -17.80 -1.26
N VAL A 207 -7.20 -17.46 -0.89
CA VAL A 207 -7.77 -16.14 -1.08
C VAL A 207 -8.49 -15.70 0.19
N LEU A 208 -8.58 -14.39 0.45
CA LEU A 208 -9.35 -13.90 1.60
C LEU A 208 -10.80 -14.37 1.48
N ASP A 209 -11.32 -14.88 2.59
CA ASP A 209 -12.75 -15.22 2.69
C ASP A 209 -13.56 -13.92 2.76
N ILE A 210 -14.68 -13.88 2.03
CA ILE A 210 -15.59 -12.72 2.03
C ILE A 210 -16.16 -12.43 3.42
N SER A 211 -16.27 -13.45 4.27
CA SER A 211 -16.82 -13.34 5.63
C SER A 211 -15.83 -12.74 6.64
N LEU A 212 -15.40 -11.48 6.44
CA LEU A 212 -14.49 -10.79 7.38
C LEU A 212 -15.18 -10.17 8.60
N ALA A 213 -16.39 -10.61 8.93
CA ALA A 213 -17.14 -10.38 10.18
C ALA A 213 -17.74 -8.97 10.40
N LEU A 214 -17.45 -7.95 9.61
CA LEU A 214 -17.93 -6.58 9.86
C LEU A 214 -19.13 -6.14 9.01
N GLY A 215 -19.63 -6.99 8.09
CA GLY A 215 -20.73 -6.66 7.16
C GLY A 215 -20.35 -5.54 6.16
N ARG A 216 -19.05 -5.42 5.84
CA ARG A 216 -18.49 -4.53 4.83
C ARG A 216 -17.32 -5.25 4.17
N GLU A 217 -17.62 -6.43 3.65
CA GLU A 217 -16.62 -7.39 3.21
C GLU A 217 -16.01 -7.00 1.88
N ASP A 218 -16.79 -6.35 1.01
CA ASP A 218 -16.31 -5.92 -0.29
C ASP A 218 -16.90 -4.58 -0.73
N SER A 219 -16.28 -3.95 -1.70
CA SER A 219 -16.72 -2.72 -2.33
C SER A 219 -16.04 -2.57 -3.69
N ASP A 220 -16.69 -1.93 -4.62
CA ASP A 220 -16.11 -1.51 -5.89
C ASP A 220 -15.98 0.03 -5.94
N LEU A 221 -15.24 0.57 -5.00
CA LEU A 221 -15.05 2.02 -4.86
C LEU A 221 -14.33 2.60 -6.08
N ARG A 222 -13.39 1.86 -6.67
CA ARG A 222 -12.63 2.30 -7.84
C ARG A 222 -13.55 2.55 -9.04
N ASN A 223 -14.41 1.61 -9.37
CA ASN A 223 -15.29 1.71 -10.53
C ASN A 223 -16.52 2.59 -10.28
N THR A 224 -16.93 2.77 -9.01
CA THR A 224 -18.14 3.53 -8.68
C THR A 224 -17.86 4.98 -8.24
N ARG A 225 -16.74 5.23 -7.56
CA ARG A 225 -16.41 6.55 -7.01
C ARG A 225 -15.35 7.27 -7.83
N ASP A 226 -14.31 6.56 -8.23
CA ASP A 226 -13.08 7.13 -8.77
C ASP A 226 -12.95 6.94 -10.30
N ALA A 227 -13.97 6.39 -10.95
CA ALA A 227 -13.97 6.09 -12.39
C ALA A 227 -13.71 7.31 -13.30
N ASP A 228 -14.16 8.50 -12.86
CA ASP A 228 -14.01 9.76 -13.62
C ASP A 228 -12.76 10.57 -13.21
N GLY A 229 -11.84 9.95 -12.47
CA GLY A 229 -10.61 10.59 -12.01
C GLY A 229 -10.56 10.78 -10.49
N PRO A 230 -9.48 11.41 -9.96
CA PRO A 230 -9.30 11.62 -8.53
C PRO A 230 -10.44 12.41 -7.90
N VAL A 231 -11.04 11.91 -6.82
CA VAL A 231 -12.15 12.55 -6.08
C VAL A 231 -11.68 13.54 -5.02
N PHE A 232 -10.39 13.82 -4.97
CA PHE A 232 -9.75 14.71 -3.98
C PHE A 232 -8.65 15.53 -4.66
N PRO A 233 -8.19 16.63 -4.06
CA PRO A 233 -7.07 17.41 -4.59
C PRO A 233 -5.76 16.63 -4.52
N ILE A 234 -5.17 16.30 -5.67
CA ILE A 234 -3.93 15.53 -5.77
C ILE A 234 -2.64 16.38 -5.78
N GLY A 235 -2.75 17.70 -5.65
CA GLY A 235 -1.59 18.58 -5.65
C GLY A 235 -0.95 18.76 -7.03
N GLU A 236 0.38 18.92 -7.06
CA GLU A 236 1.13 19.04 -8.32
C GLU A 236 1.16 17.71 -9.07
N VAL A 237 1.02 17.77 -10.37
CA VAL A 237 1.02 16.60 -11.26
C VAL A 237 2.20 16.67 -12.23
N ASP A 238 2.83 15.55 -12.47
CA ASP A 238 3.83 15.38 -13.50
C ASP A 238 3.12 15.09 -14.85
N PRO A 239 3.35 15.89 -15.89
CA PRO A 239 2.62 15.77 -17.14
C PRO A 239 3.11 14.66 -18.08
N ARG A 240 4.13 13.88 -17.69
CA ARG A 240 4.68 12.79 -18.53
C ARG A 240 3.68 11.67 -18.79
N LEU A 241 2.77 11.38 -17.84
CA LEU A 241 1.66 10.44 -18.01
C LEU A 241 0.34 11.05 -17.50
N PRO A 242 -0.82 10.54 -17.92
CA PRO A 242 -2.10 10.82 -17.27
C PRO A 242 -2.07 10.46 -15.79
N VAL A 243 -2.79 11.20 -14.96
CA VAL A 243 -2.65 11.15 -13.49
C VAL A 243 -2.94 9.78 -12.87
N GLN A 244 -3.84 9.00 -13.45
CA GLN A 244 -4.24 7.67 -12.96
C GLN A 244 -3.72 6.51 -13.84
N GLU A 245 -2.69 6.74 -14.65
CA GLU A 245 -1.97 5.65 -15.29
C GLU A 245 -1.23 4.83 -14.23
N ASP A 246 -1.31 3.52 -14.35
CA ASP A 246 -0.61 2.60 -13.47
C ASP A 246 0.88 2.50 -13.84
N VAL A 247 1.74 2.67 -12.85
CA VAL A 247 3.17 2.44 -13.00
C VAL A 247 3.65 1.39 -11.99
N LEU A 248 4.56 0.52 -12.41
CA LEU A 248 5.37 -0.30 -11.51
C LEU A 248 6.59 0.52 -11.11
N GLY A 249 6.65 0.93 -9.85
CA GLY A 249 7.71 1.75 -9.32
C GLY A 249 8.63 0.98 -8.38
N LEU A 250 9.92 1.33 -8.40
CA LEU A 250 10.90 0.86 -7.42
C LEU A 250 12.01 1.90 -7.22
N VAL A 251 12.69 1.79 -6.07
CA VAL A 251 13.86 2.62 -5.76
C VAL A 251 15.08 1.74 -5.84
N LYS A 252 16.04 2.14 -6.70
CA LYS A 252 17.31 1.44 -6.88
C LYS A 252 18.18 1.56 -5.64
N ALA A 253 19.21 0.72 -5.53
CA ALA A 253 20.13 0.72 -4.39
C ALA A 253 20.90 2.04 -4.19
N ASP A 254 21.05 2.84 -5.24
CA ASP A 254 21.65 4.17 -5.18
C ASP A 254 20.68 5.29 -4.77
N GLY A 255 19.41 4.95 -4.52
CA GLY A 255 18.35 5.87 -4.18
C GLY A 255 17.61 6.48 -5.37
N THR A 256 18.00 6.18 -6.60
CA THR A 256 17.29 6.64 -7.81
C THR A 256 15.99 5.86 -7.97
N ALA A 257 14.89 6.57 -8.18
CA ALA A 257 13.59 5.94 -8.45
C ALA A 257 13.39 5.71 -9.96
N ILE A 258 12.76 4.60 -10.30
CA ILE A 258 12.33 4.30 -11.67
C ILE A 258 10.90 3.80 -11.67
N ALA A 259 10.15 4.20 -12.68
CA ALA A 259 8.79 3.75 -12.95
C ALA A 259 8.69 3.14 -14.35
N PHE A 260 7.97 2.05 -14.45
CA PHE A 260 7.61 1.39 -15.71
C PHE A 260 6.10 1.56 -15.91
N HIS A 261 5.70 2.16 -17.05
CA HIS A 261 4.27 2.24 -17.39
C HIS A 261 3.73 0.82 -17.61
N VAL A 262 2.73 0.43 -16.81
CA VAL A 262 2.31 -0.97 -16.69
C VAL A 262 1.80 -1.52 -18.00
N ASP A 263 0.89 -0.81 -18.67
CA ASP A 263 0.29 -1.29 -19.93
C ASP A 263 1.33 -1.40 -21.04
N SER A 264 2.24 -0.41 -21.16
CA SER A 264 3.33 -0.48 -22.13
C SER A 264 4.28 -1.66 -21.85
N ALA A 265 4.55 -1.92 -20.56
CA ALA A 265 5.42 -3.03 -20.19
C ALA A 265 4.77 -4.40 -20.48
N ILE A 266 3.48 -4.56 -20.18
CA ILE A 266 2.72 -5.77 -20.52
C ILE A 266 2.73 -5.98 -22.03
N ASP A 267 2.37 -4.96 -22.81
CA ASP A 267 2.34 -5.03 -24.26
C ASP A 267 3.70 -5.41 -24.86
N ALA A 268 4.79 -4.85 -24.38
CA ALA A 268 6.15 -5.16 -24.84
C ALA A 268 6.51 -6.62 -24.52
N LEU A 269 6.26 -7.06 -23.30
CA LEU A 269 6.56 -8.42 -22.83
C LEU A 269 5.70 -9.46 -23.55
N GLU A 270 4.43 -9.20 -23.84
CA GLU A 270 3.55 -10.09 -24.62
C GLU A 270 4.00 -10.21 -26.09
N ARG A 271 4.64 -9.17 -26.65
CA ARG A 271 5.30 -9.27 -27.97
C ARG A 271 6.63 -10.02 -27.95
N GLY A 272 7.09 -10.46 -26.76
CA GLY A 272 8.35 -11.16 -26.57
C GLY A 272 9.57 -10.23 -26.50
N GLU A 273 9.36 -8.95 -26.25
CA GLU A 273 10.42 -8.00 -25.99
C GLU A 273 11.01 -8.22 -24.58
N PHE A 274 12.26 -7.84 -24.39
CA PHE A 274 12.94 -7.93 -23.10
C PHE A 274 13.07 -6.52 -22.52
N ILE A 275 12.64 -6.34 -21.27
CA ILE A 275 12.75 -5.06 -20.56
C ILE A 275 13.81 -5.20 -19.49
N GLU A 276 14.94 -4.52 -19.69
CA GLU A 276 16.03 -4.42 -18.72
C GLU A 276 16.52 -2.98 -18.65
N VAL A 277 16.60 -2.43 -17.44
CA VAL A 277 17.12 -1.10 -17.17
C VAL A 277 17.97 -1.16 -15.90
N ASP A 278 19.27 -0.86 -16.03
CA ASP A 278 20.21 -0.80 -14.89
C ASP A 278 20.22 -2.06 -14.00
N GLY A 279 20.10 -3.24 -14.60
CA GLY A 279 20.06 -4.52 -13.89
C GLY A 279 18.68 -4.90 -13.34
N ILE A 280 17.66 -4.09 -13.59
CA ILE A 280 16.26 -4.39 -13.26
C ILE A 280 15.62 -5.05 -14.48
N ASN A 281 15.15 -6.27 -14.32
CA ASN A 281 14.37 -6.97 -15.33
C ASN A 281 12.89 -6.86 -14.96
N VAL A 282 12.05 -6.37 -15.89
CA VAL A 282 10.59 -6.45 -15.72
C VAL A 282 10.09 -7.68 -16.45
N ILE A 283 9.31 -8.50 -15.76
CA ILE A 283 8.78 -9.76 -16.27
C ILE A 283 7.27 -9.83 -16.10
N LEU A 284 6.61 -10.60 -16.97
CA LEU A 284 5.21 -11.00 -16.76
C LEU A 284 5.13 -11.97 -15.59
N ALA A 285 4.17 -11.74 -14.71
CA ALA A 285 3.85 -12.61 -13.57
C ALA A 285 2.33 -12.68 -13.41
N SER A 286 1.74 -13.82 -13.66
CA SER A 286 0.29 -14.08 -13.59
C SER A 286 -0.55 -13.00 -14.31
N GLY A 287 -0.04 -12.49 -15.44
CA GLY A 287 -0.67 -11.46 -16.25
C GLY A 287 -0.51 -10.03 -15.77
N GLY A 288 0.16 -9.81 -14.65
CA GLY A 288 0.69 -8.51 -14.21
C GLY A 288 2.20 -8.43 -14.47
N VAL A 289 2.85 -7.40 -13.90
CA VAL A 289 4.28 -7.17 -14.03
C VAL A 289 5.00 -7.21 -12.67
N ARG A 290 6.24 -7.69 -12.68
CA ARG A 290 7.12 -7.72 -11.52
C ARG A 290 8.55 -7.34 -11.91
N ALA A 291 9.25 -6.64 -11.01
CA ALA A 291 10.65 -6.33 -11.15
C ALA A 291 11.54 -7.36 -10.41
N VAL A 292 12.55 -7.89 -11.11
CA VAL A 292 13.51 -8.85 -10.56
C VAL A 292 14.93 -8.45 -10.93
N ASP A 293 15.92 -8.93 -10.17
CA ASP A 293 17.33 -8.80 -10.54
C ASP A 293 17.73 -9.80 -11.63
N ALA A 294 19.03 -9.83 -12.00
CA ALA A 294 19.56 -10.75 -13.02
C ALA A 294 19.47 -12.23 -12.60
N GLU A 295 19.44 -12.53 -11.31
CA GLU A 295 19.29 -13.85 -10.72
C GLU A 295 17.81 -14.26 -10.56
N GLY A 296 16.85 -13.36 -10.83
CA GLY A 296 15.43 -13.57 -10.68
C GLY A 296 14.88 -13.31 -9.29
N ASN A 297 15.68 -12.70 -8.39
CA ASN A 297 15.21 -12.33 -7.05
C ASN A 297 14.29 -11.11 -7.14
N ASP A 298 13.30 -11.10 -6.26
CA ASP A 298 12.33 -10.01 -6.15
C ASP A 298 12.98 -8.71 -5.69
N LEU A 299 12.71 -7.62 -6.40
CA LEU A 299 13.21 -6.27 -6.06
C LEU A 299 12.23 -5.43 -5.24
N GLY A 300 11.04 -5.96 -4.93
CA GLY A 300 10.08 -5.30 -4.05
C GLY A 300 9.36 -4.10 -4.70
N GLY A 301 9.18 -4.08 -6.00
CA GLY A 301 8.41 -3.06 -6.70
C GLY A 301 6.91 -3.13 -6.38
N HIS A 302 6.20 -2.03 -6.52
CA HIS A 302 4.75 -1.98 -6.37
C HIS A 302 4.10 -1.09 -7.43
N GLN A 303 2.84 -1.39 -7.74
CA GLN A 303 2.04 -0.55 -8.61
C GLN A 303 1.42 0.62 -7.84
N ALA A 304 1.36 1.76 -8.49
CA ALA A 304 0.66 2.96 -8.00
C ALA A 304 0.21 3.81 -9.20
N PHE A 305 -0.72 4.70 -8.97
CA PHE A 305 -1.02 5.74 -9.95
C PHE A 305 0.16 6.69 -10.14
N TRP A 306 0.32 7.16 -11.37
CA TRP A 306 1.40 8.06 -11.75
C TRP A 306 1.49 9.31 -10.86
N PHE A 307 0.34 9.95 -10.54
CA PHE A 307 0.37 11.13 -9.67
C PHE A 307 0.95 10.81 -8.28
N ALA A 308 0.63 9.64 -7.74
CA ALA A 308 1.12 9.24 -6.43
C ALA A 308 2.62 8.94 -6.49
N TRP A 309 3.05 8.12 -7.45
CA TRP A 309 4.46 7.80 -7.62
C TRP A 309 5.33 9.04 -7.85
N SER A 310 4.96 9.90 -8.81
CA SER A 310 5.75 11.09 -9.16
C SER A 310 5.81 12.14 -8.05
N GLN A 311 4.82 12.22 -7.17
CA GLN A 311 4.87 13.10 -5.99
C GLN A 311 5.89 12.64 -4.94
N PHE A 312 6.05 11.34 -4.75
CA PHE A 312 7.07 10.80 -3.84
C PHE A 312 8.46 10.78 -4.47
N HIS A 313 8.53 10.63 -5.78
CA HIS A 313 9.74 10.51 -6.56
C HIS A 313 9.73 11.48 -7.75
N PRO A 314 9.86 12.81 -7.50
CA PRO A 314 9.73 13.82 -8.57
C PRO A 314 10.79 13.68 -9.67
N ASP A 315 11.98 13.17 -9.33
CA ASP A 315 13.07 12.93 -10.26
C ASP A 315 13.10 11.50 -10.82
N THR A 316 11.99 10.76 -10.69
CA THR A 316 11.92 9.36 -11.15
C THR A 316 12.23 9.23 -12.64
N GLU A 317 13.02 8.25 -12.98
CA GLU A 317 13.11 7.77 -14.36
C GLU A 317 11.77 7.15 -14.78
N LEU A 318 11.43 7.29 -16.04
CA LEU A 318 10.21 6.69 -16.60
C LEU A 318 10.56 5.88 -17.83
N TRP A 319 10.29 4.59 -17.77
CA TRP A 319 10.32 3.70 -18.93
C TRP A 319 8.96 3.76 -19.63
N PRO A 320 8.96 3.96 -20.97
CA PRO A 320 7.77 4.23 -21.76
C PRO A 320 6.76 3.08 -21.82
#